data_ad3525f89faf8b305cad7ef34e26657b
#
_entry.id   ad3525f89faf8b305cad7ef34e26657b
#
_cell.length_a   1.000
_cell.length_b   1.000
_cell.length_c   1.000
_cell.angle_alpha   90.00
_cell.angle_beta   90.00
_cell.angle_gamma   90.00
#
_symmetry.space_group_name_H-M   'P 1'
#
loop_
_entity.id
_entity.type
_entity.pdbx_description
1 polymer ?
#
loop_
_entity_poly.entity_id
_entity_poly.type
_entity_poly.pdbx_seq_one_letter_code
_entity_poly.pdbx_strand_id
1 'polypeptide(L)'
;MGGGMSSLLFQEIREFRAMAYATQGHVIMPNRVRHSDHPSGFLGYLGTQGDKAMQALAVLDSLMSDMPVNEQNVAAAKQEILNDINNNYPSFRQRANDVSSWYMNGYKEDPRTSLSRMVPTLTTDDMTGFYRSNIQQKPRIYYIIGNKKHLDLQQLSRYGRVVMLKKEDVMR
;
A
#
# COMPACT_ATOMS: atom_id res chain seq x y z
N MET A 1 -4.34 -3.93 -1.34
CA MET A 1 -4.79 -2.61 -1.79
C MET A 1 -3.94 -2.02 -2.90
N GLY A 2 -2.67 -2.20 -2.89
CA GLY A 2 -1.76 -1.76 -3.95
C GLY A 2 -0.82 -2.88 -4.31
N GLY A 3 -0.30 -2.88 -5.49
CA GLY A 3 0.48 -3.96 -6.09
C GLY A 3 -0.20 -4.40 -7.35
N GLY A 4 0.43 -4.97 -8.31
CA GLY A 4 -0.07 -5.48 -9.57
C GLY A 4 -1.22 -4.76 -10.28
N MET A 5 -1.57 -5.22 -11.43
CA MET A 5 -2.68 -4.66 -12.24
C MET A 5 -4.07 -4.96 -11.64
N SER A 6 -4.18 -5.99 -10.83
CA SER A 6 -5.40 -6.41 -10.13
C SER A 6 -5.65 -5.65 -8.82
N SER A 7 -4.75 -4.75 -8.43
CA SER A 7 -4.93 -4.01 -7.19
C SER A 7 -6.14 -3.08 -7.26
N LEU A 8 -6.81 -2.92 -6.14
CA LEU A 8 -7.95 -2.02 -6.03
C LEU A 8 -7.61 -0.57 -6.40
N LEU A 9 -6.43 -0.07 -6.02
CA LEU A 9 -5.98 1.26 -6.40
C LEU A 9 -5.80 1.39 -7.91
N PHE A 10 -5.25 0.36 -8.56
CA PHE A 10 -5.08 0.35 -9.99
C PHE A 10 -6.43 0.40 -10.70
N GLN A 11 -7.36 -0.49 -10.34
CA GLN A 11 -8.67 -0.57 -10.96
C GLN A 11 -9.48 0.71 -10.74
N GLU A 12 -9.63 1.15 -9.51
CA GLU A 12 -10.50 2.27 -9.16
C GLU A 12 -9.97 3.64 -9.62
N ILE A 13 -8.67 3.86 -9.59
CA ILE A 13 -8.10 5.17 -9.87
C ILE A 13 -7.59 5.26 -11.29
N ARG A 14 -6.91 4.24 -11.78
CA ARG A 14 -6.31 4.26 -13.12
C ARG A 14 -7.28 3.79 -14.19
N GLU A 15 -7.85 2.58 -14.07
CA GLU A 15 -8.65 1.98 -15.13
C GLU A 15 -10.05 2.59 -15.21
N PHE A 16 -10.79 2.65 -14.10
CA PHE A 16 -12.17 3.13 -14.14
C PHE A 16 -12.30 4.65 -14.22
N ARG A 17 -11.36 5.42 -13.63
CA ARG A 17 -11.48 6.89 -13.54
C ARG A 17 -10.43 7.65 -14.34
N ALA A 18 -9.45 6.97 -14.91
CA ALA A 18 -8.33 7.58 -15.67
C ALA A 18 -7.70 8.80 -14.94
N MET A 19 -7.60 8.73 -13.60
CA MET A 19 -7.11 9.84 -12.78
C MET A 19 -5.62 9.77 -12.50
N ALA A 20 -5.00 8.59 -12.62
CA ALA A 20 -3.58 8.42 -12.38
C ALA A 20 -2.95 7.52 -13.45
N TYR A 21 -1.71 7.81 -13.81
CA TYR A 21 -0.90 6.95 -14.68
C TYR A 21 -0.05 5.95 -13.88
N ALA A 22 0.21 6.22 -12.60
CA ALA A 22 0.92 5.32 -11.71
C ALA A 22 0.19 5.22 -10.38
N THR A 23 -0.01 3.99 -9.91
CA THR A 23 -0.60 3.69 -8.61
C THR A 23 0.20 2.59 -7.95
N GLN A 24 0.56 2.77 -6.70
CA GLN A 24 1.28 1.77 -5.92
C GLN A 24 0.77 1.78 -4.47
N GLY A 25 0.88 0.65 -3.80
CA GLY A 25 0.60 0.56 -2.39
C GLY A 25 1.37 -0.59 -1.75
N HIS A 26 2.02 -0.32 -0.63
CA HIS A 26 2.76 -1.33 0.11
C HIS A 26 2.69 -1.09 1.61
N VAL A 27 2.86 -2.18 2.33
CA VAL A 27 3.02 -2.13 3.78
C VAL A 27 4.48 -1.83 4.09
N ILE A 28 4.70 -0.80 4.89
CA ILE A 28 6.01 -0.48 5.46
C ILE A 28 6.08 -1.19 6.81
N MET A 29 7.01 -2.13 6.93
CA MET A 29 7.28 -2.80 8.19
C MET A 29 8.57 -2.24 8.81
N PRO A 30 8.58 -1.95 10.11
CA PRO A 30 9.82 -1.61 10.80
C PRO A 30 10.75 -2.82 10.82
N ASN A 31 12.05 -2.56 10.92
CA ASN A 31 13.01 -3.63 11.20
C ASN A 31 12.76 -4.17 12.60
N ARG A 32 12.16 -5.35 12.70
CA ARG A 32 11.72 -5.95 13.96
C ARG A 32 12.86 -6.28 14.93
N VAL A 33 14.08 -6.42 14.42
CA VAL A 33 15.26 -6.67 15.27
C VAL A 33 15.72 -5.41 15.98
N ARG A 34 15.68 -4.27 15.29
CA ARG A 34 16.18 -2.98 15.82
C ARG A 34 15.08 -2.09 16.39
N HIS A 35 13.85 -2.22 15.88
CA HIS A 35 12.73 -1.33 16.15
C HIS A 35 11.42 -2.13 16.23
N SER A 36 11.37 -3.11 17.14
CA SER A 36 10.19 -3.98 17.31
C SER A 36 8.95 -3.25 17.81
N ASP A 37 9.13 -2.09 18.41
CA ASP A 37 8.12 -1.20 18.98
C ASP A 37 7.57 -0.19 17.97
N HIS A 38 8.22 -0.03 16.83
CA HIS A 38 7.74 0.89 15.80
C HIS A 38 6.50 0.33 15.09
N PRO A 39 5.47 1.16 14.85
CA PRO A 39 4.27 0.72 14.16
C PRO A 39 4.56 0.44 12.68
N SER A 40 3.85 -0.53 12.12
CA SER A 40 3.78 -0.72 10.68
C SER A 40 2.92 0.39 10.05
N GLY A 41 3.19 0.71 8.79
CA GLY A 41 2.44 1.70 8.03
C GLY A 41 1.97 1.16 6.69
N PHE A 42 0.99 1.80 6.09
CA PHE A 42 0.61 1.58 4.70
C PHE A 42 0.95 2.84 3.89
N LEU A 43 1.71 2.69 2.82
CA LEU A 43 2.05 3.76 1.88
C LEU A 43 1.26 3.58 0.59
N GLY A 44 0.41 4.54 0.25
CA GLY A 44 -0.22 4.66 -1.06
C GLY A 44 0.47 5.75 -1.87
N TYR A 45 0.78 5.47 -3.13
CA TYR A 45 1.36 6.44 -4.07
C TYR A 45 0.47 6.58 -5.30
N LEU A 46 0.24 7.82 -5.70
CA LEU A 46 -0.44 8.18 -6.93
C LEU A 46 0.41 9.17 -7.76
N GLY A 47 0.66 8.83 -9.03
CA GLY A 47 1.16 9.77 -10.03
C GLY A 47 0.00 10.23 -10.90
N THR A 48 -0.36 11.51 -10.85
CA THR A 48 -1.52 12.08 -11.55
C THR A 48 -1.18 13.37 -12.29
N GLN A 49 -2.04 13.78 -13.21
CA GLN A 49 -2.00 15.12 -13.80
C GLN A 49 -2.33 16.18 -12.73
N GLY A 50 -1.69 17.34 -12.81
CA GLY A 50 -1.85 18.39 -11.80
C GLY A 50 -3.29 18.85 -11.59
N ASP A 51 -4.04 18.99 -12.68
CA ASP A 51 -5.46 19.39 -12.68
C ASP A 51 -6.40 18.32 -12.10
N LYS A 52 -5.96 17.06 -12.04
CA LYS A 52 -6.71 15.94 -11.45
C LYS A 52 -6.28 15.60 -10.01
N ALA A 53 -5.27 16.28 -9.48
CA ALA A 53 -4.66 15.93 -8.19
C ALA A 53 -5.66 15.93 -7.03
N MET A 54 -6.55 16.93 -6.97
CA MET A 54 -7.56 17.02 -5.91
C MET A 54 -8.61 15.92 -5.99
N GLN A 55 -9.01 15.55 -7.20
CA GLN A 55 -9.96 14.46 -7.43
C GLN A 55 -9.32 13.10 -7.09
N ALA A 56 -8.08 12.88 -7.52
CA ALA A 56 -7.35 11.66 -7.22
C ALA A 56 -7.13 11.47 -5.71
N LEU A 57 -6.81 12.56 -4.99
CA LEU A 57 -6.72 12.55 -3.53
C LEU A 57 -8.04 12.16 -2.87
N ALA A 58 -9.15 12.75 -3.33
CA ALA A 58 -10.47 12.44 -2.78
C ALA A 58 -10.86 10.97 -2.97
N VAL A 59 -10.57 10.39 -4.14
CA VAL A 59 -10.80 8.97 -4.41
C VAL A 59 -9.90 8.09 -3.55
N LEU A 60 -8.62 8.43 -3.42
CA LEU A 60 -7.70 7.69 -2.54
C LEU A 60 -8.19 7.71 -1.09
N ASP A 61 -8.56 8.88 -0.57
CA ASP A 61 -9.06 9.00 0.80
C ASP A 61 -10.34 8.21 1.02
N SER A 62 -11.27 8.25 0.05
CA SER A 62 -12.49 7.43 0.07
C SER A 62 -12.18 5.95 0.13
N LEU A 63 -11.28 5.44 -0.72
CA LEU A 63 -10.86 4.03 -0.71
C LEU A 63 -10.16 3.62 0.59
N MET A 64 -9.40 4.54 1.20
CA MET A 64 -8.77 4.30 2.50
C MET A 64 -9.77 4.36 3.66
N SER A 65 -10.90 5.03 3.50
CA SER A 65 -11.96 5.18 4.51
C SER A 65 -13.02 4.11 4.40
N ASP A 66 -13.32 3.67 3.18
CA ASP A 66 -14.34 2.65 2.89
C ASP A 66 -13.88 1.82 1.68
N MET A 67 -13.07 0.82 1.95
CA MET A 67 -12.54 -0.08 0.93
C MET A 67 -13.62 -1.08 0.49
N PRO A 68 -13.98 -1.12 -0.79
CA PRO A 68 -14.89 -2.12 -1.31
C PRO A 68 -14.22 -3.50 -1.31
N VAL A 69 -14.53 -4.32 -0.31
CA VAL A 69 -14.09 -5.72 -0.24
C VAL A 69 -15.20 -6.60 -0.76
N ASN A 70 -14.90 -7.41 -1.78
CA ASN A 70 -15.81 -8.41 -2.31
C ASN A 70 -15.06 -9.73 -2.57
N GLU A 71 -15.80 -10.82 -2.71
CA GLU A 71 -15.22 -12.16 -2.91
C GLU A 71 -14.34 -12.25 -4.16
N GLN A 72 -14.73 -11.59 -5.24
CA GLN A 72 -13.97 -11.60 -6.49
C GLN A 72 -12.60 -10.94 -6.32
N ASN A 73 -12.53 -9.77 -5.65
CA ASN A 73 -11.27 -9.08 -5.38
C ASN A 73 -10.39 -9.88 -4.43
N VAL A 74 -10.97 -10.54 -3.43
CA VAL A 74 -10.23 -11.41 -2.51
C VAL A 74 -9.67 -12.63 -3.24
N ALA A 75 -10.47 -13.28 -4.08
CA ALA A 75 -10.03 -14.43 -4.87
C ALA A 75 -8.89 -14.04 -5.83
N ALA A 76 -9.01 -12.90 -6.53
CA ALA A 76 -7.95 -12.40 -7.41
C ALA A 76 -6.66 -12.09 -6.66
N ALA A 77 -6.73 -11.45 -5.49
CA ALA A 77 -5.57 -11.16 -4.66
C ALA A 77 -4.88 -12.43 -4.15
N LYS A 78 -5.66 -13.43 -3.71
CA LYS A 78 -5.13 -14.74 -3.31
C LYS A 78 -4.38 -15.41 -4.45
N GLN A 79 -4.97 -15.42 -5.65
CA GLN A 79 -4.34 -16.03 -6.82
C GLN A 79 -3.04 -15.30 -7.22
N GLU A 80 -3.02 -13.95 -7.14
CA GLU A 80 -1.81 -13.15 -7.40
C GLU A 80 -0.69 -13.52 -6.43
N ILE A 81 -0.98 -13.60 -5.12
CA ILE A 81 0.01 -13.97 -4.10
C ILE A 81 0.54 -15.39 -4.32
N LEU A 82 -0.33 -16.36 -4.62
CA LEU A 82 0.07 -17.73 -4.89
C LEU A 82 0.91 -17.84 -6.16
N ASN A 83 0.56 -17.10 -7.20
CA ASN A 83 1.36 -17.03 -8.42
C ASN A 83 2.74 -16.41 -8.16
N ASP A 84 2.82 -15.36 -7.35
CA ASP A 84 4.08 -14.74 -6.96
C ASP A 84 4.97 -15.72 -6.18
N ILE A 85 4.41 -16.42 -5.20
CA ILE A 85 5.11 -17.47 -4.44
C ILE A 85 5.66 -18.56 -5.35
N ASN A 86 4.90 -18.99 -6.35
CA ASN A 86 5.26 -20.08 -7.23
C ASN A 86 6.26 -19.69 -8.32
N ASN A 87 6.27 -18.44 -8.77
CA ASN A 87 7.06 -17.98 -9.90
C ASN A 87 8.32 -17.22 -9.52
N ASN A 88 8.34 -16.58 -8.34
CA ASN A 88 9.44 -15.74 -7.90
C ASN A 88 10.33 -16.45 -6.85
N TYR A 89 11.18 -17.34 -7.32
CA TYR A 89 12.19 -17.97 -6.46
C TYR A 89 13.43 -17.09 -6.32
N PRO A 90 14.02 -17.02 -5.11
CA PRO A 90 15.29 -16.34 -4.90
C PRO A 90 16.36 -16.86 -5.86
N SER A 91 17.09 -15.98 -6.52
CA SER A 91 18.21 -16.37 -7.33
C SER A 91 19.27 -17.07 -6.47
N PHE A 92 20.05 -17.95 -7.07
CA PHE A 92 21.13 -18.64 -6.36
C PHE A 92 22.05 -17.68 -5.59
N ARG A 93 22.39 -16.53 -6.18
CA ARG A 93 23.28 -15.53 -5.59
C ARG A 93 22.66 -14.77 -4.42
N GLN A 94 21.33 -14.69 -4.36
CA GLN A 94 20.60 -13.95 -3.31
C GLN A 94 20.18 -14.84 -2.14
N ARG A 95 20.17 -16.15 -2.27
CA ARG A 95 19.66 -17.08 -1.26
C ARG A 95 20.23 -16.84 0.14
N ALA A 96 21.53 -16.62 0.26
CA ALA A 96 22.16 -16.38 1.56
C ALA A 96 21.64 -15.09 2.21
N ASN A 97 21.47 -14.04 1.42
CA ASN A 97 20.93 -12.76 1.90
C ASN A 97 19.46 -12.89 2.30
N ASP A 98 18.66 -13.63 1.52
CA ASP A 98 17.25 -13.85 1.82
C ASP A 98 17.08 -14.67 3.09
N VAL A 99 17.83 -15.76 3.25
CA VAL A 99 17.82 -16.56 4.48
C VAL A 99 18.24 -15.72 5.69
N SER A 100 19.30 -14.93 5.57
CA SER A 100 19.73 -14.01 6.62
C SER A 100 18.61 -12.99 6.97
N SER A 101 17.96 -12.43 5.96
CA SER A 101 16.84 -11.51 6.14
C SER A 101 15.64 -12.18 6.83
N TRP A 102 15.32 -13.42 6.48
CA TRP A 102 14.24 -14.16 7.14
C TRP A 102 14.52 -14.37 8.62
N TYR A 103 15.71 -14.83 8.97
CA TYR A 103 16.12 -14.97 10.38
C TYR A 103 16.08 -13.64 11.13
N MET A 104 16.58 -12.57 10.53
CA MET A 104 16.53 -11.22 11.12
C MET A 104 15.10 -10.71 11.32
N ASN A 105 14.14 -11.17 10.52
CA ASN A 105 12.73 -10.85 10.68
C ASN A 105 11.96 -11.86 11.55
N GLY A 106 12.65 -12.83 12.15
CA GLY A 106 12.07 -13.79 13.10
C GLY A 106 11.44 -15.02 12.46
N TYR A 107 11.63 -15.24 11.16
CA TYR A 107 11.19 -16.45 10.49
C TYR A 107 12.17 -17.61 10.77
N LYS A 108 11.64 -18.79 11.05
CA LYS A 108 12.44 -20.02 11.27
C LYS A 108 12.62 -20.84 9.98
N GLU A 109 11.81 -20.57 8.97
CA GLU A 109 11.82 -21.23 7.65
C GLU A 109 11.50 -20.19 6.57
N ASP A 110 11.53 -20.60 5.33
CA ASP A 110 11.09 -19.78 4.19
C ASP A 110 9.62 -19.32 4.41
N PRO A 111 9.37 -18.02 4.53
CA PRO A 111 8.03 -17.51 4.81
C PRO A 111 7.01 -17.87 3.72
N ARG A 112 7.45 -18.17 2.50
CA ARG A 112 6.57 -18.61 1.41
C ARG A 112 5.88 -19.94 1.72
N THR A 113 6.54 -20.82 2.50
CA THR A 113 5.96 -22.09 2.92
C THR A 113 4.72 -21.89 3.80
N SER A 114 4.79 -20.98 4.75
CA SER A 114 3.63 -20.66 5.61
C SER A 114 2.57 -19.88 4.84
N LEU A 115 2.97 -18.94 3.97
CA LEU A 115 2.05 -18.16 3.14
C LEU A 115 1.27 -19.05 2.16
N SER A 116 1.91 -20.01 1.50
CA SER A 116 1.24 -20.93 0.57
C SER A 116 0.16 -21.78 1.23
N ARG A 117 0.30 -22.08 2.53
CA ARG A 117 -0.70 -22.79 3.32
C ARG A 117 -1.82 -21.88 3.82
N MET A 118 -1.46 -20.67 4.25
CA MET A 118 -2.39 -19.72 4.87
C MET A 118 -3.27 -18.98 3.84
N VAL A 119 -2.69 -18.50 2.74
CA VAL A 119 -3.41 -17.68 1.77
C VAL A 119 -4.68 -18.35 1.22
N PRO A 120 -4.70 -19.66 0.88
CA PRO A 120 -5.93 -20.31 0.45
C PRO A 120 -7.06 -20.29 1.48
N THR A 121 -6.75 -20.26 2.78
CA THR A 121 -7.76 -20.32 3.86
C THR A 121 -8.35 -18.97 4.21
N LEU A 122 -7.74 -17.85 3.78
CA LEU A 122 -8.24 -16.51 4.07
C LEU A 122 -9.63 -16.28 3.46
N THR A 123 -10.50 -15.67 4.23
CA THR A 123 -11.87 -15.32 3.84
C THR A 123 -12.01 -13.81 3.57
N THR A 124 -13.14 -13.42 3.01
CA THR A 124 -13.51 -12.00 2.85
C THR A 124 -13.64 -11.31 4.21
N ASP A 125 -14.13 -12.04 5.23
CA ASP A 125 -14.25 -11.50 6.59
C ASP A 125 -12.87 -11.26 7.24
N ASP A 126 -11.90 -12.14 7.02
CA ASP A 126 -10.52 -11.94 7.49
C ASP A 126 -9.93 -10.67 6.89
N MET A 127 -10.12 -10.46 5.58
CA MET A 127 -9.63 -9.27 4.88
C MET A 127 -10.32 -8.00 5.37
N THR A 128 -11.63 -8.06 5.56
CA THR A 128 -12.43 -6.94 6.09
C THR A 128 -12.03 -6.60 7.53
N GLY A 129 -11.87 -7.62 8.35
CA GLY A 129 -11.43 -7.48 9.75
C GLY A 129 -10.04 -6.85 9.85
N PHE A 130 -9.09 -7.31 9.03
CA PHE A 130 -7.75 -6.73 8.96
C PHE A 130 -7.79 -5.25 8.53
N TYR A 131 -8.53 -4.95 7.46
CA TYR A 131 -8.70 -3.59 6.98
C TYR A 131 -9.26 -2.64 8.06
N ARG A 132 -10.35 -3.03 8.70
CA ARG A 132 -10.98 -2.24 9.77
C ARG A 132 -10.03 -1.98 10.94
N SER A 133 -9.33 -3.01 11.37
CA SER A 133 -8.45 -2.93 12.54
C SER A 133 -7.14 -2.17 12.27
N ASN A 134 -6.61 -2.24 11.04
CA ASN A 134 -5.25 -1.79 10.76
C ASN A 134 -5.14 -0.59 9.80
N ILE A 135 -6.20 -0.27 9.05
CA ILE A 135 -6.14 0.75 8.00
C ILE A 135 -7.23 1.81 8.15
N GLN A 136 -8.51 1.39 8.27
CA GLN A 136 -9.67 2.25 8.11
C GLN A 136 -9.67 3.51 9.01
N GLN A 137 -9.38 3.35 10.28
CA GLN A 137 -9.45 4.44 11.28
C GLN A 137 -8.07 4.91 11.75
N LYS A 138 -7.01 4.62 11.00
CA LYS A 138 -5.67 5.03 11.37
C LYS A 138 -5.38 6.46 10.92
N PRO A 139 -4.56 7.21 11.67
CA PRO A 139 -4.09 8.53 11.26
C PRO A 139 -3.43 8.48 9.89
N ARG A 140 -3.66 9.51 9.07
CA ARG A 140 -3.13 9.61 7.71
C ARG A 140 -2.28 10.86 7.56
N ILE A 141 -1.23 10.76 6.77
CA ILE A 141 -0.41 11.88 6.34
C ILE A 141 -0.40 11.87 4.81
N TYR A 142 -0.74 12.99 4.21
CA TYR A 142 -0.71 13.17 2.76
C TYR A 142 0.48 14.03 2.39
N TYR A 143 1.35 13.47 1.57
CA TYR A 143 2.46 14.20 0.95
C TYR A 143 2.10 14.49 -0.49
N ILE A 144 2.06 15.79 -0.86
CA ILE A 144 1.72 16.21 -2.21
C ILE A 144 2.90 16.98 -2.79
N ILE A 145 3.41 16.50 -3.93
CA ILE A 145 4.47 17.14 -4.69
C ILE A 145 3.91 17.54 -6.04
N GLY A 146 3.90 18.83 -6.35
CA GLY A 146 3.34 19.30 -7.60
C GLY A 146 3.30 20.82 -7.72
N ASN A 147 2.67 21.29 -8.78
CA ASN A 147 2.49 22.72 -8.99
C ASN A 147 1.37 23.25 -8.09
N LYS A 148 1.71 24.17 -7.20
CA LYS A 148 0.77 24.81 -6.26
C LYS A 148 -0.47 25.41 -6.93
N LYS A 149 -0.36 25.86 -8.19
CA LYS A 149 -1.49 26.45 -8.94
C LYS A 149 -2.66 25.48 -9.16
N HIS A 150 -2.41 24.19 -9.10
CA HIS A 150 -3.41 23.11 -9.25
C HIS A 150 -3.97 22.62 -7.90
N LEU A 151 -3.54 23.19 -6.78
CA LEU A 151 -3.93 22.74 -5.45
C LEU A 151 -4.84 23.77 -4.78
N ASP A 152 -6.02 23.33 -4.38
CA ASP A 152 -6.93 24.11 -3.54
C ASP A 152 -6.55 23.88 -2.06
N LEU A 153 -5.84 24.85 -1.46
CA LEU A 153 -5.40 24.76 -0.08
C LEU A 153 -6.57 24.77 0.91
N GLN A 154 -7.68 25.42 0.59
CA GLN A 154 -8.87 25.42 1.43
C GLN A 154 -9.53 24.04 1.42
N GLN A 155 -9.62 23.41 0.26
CA GLN A 155 -10.10 22.03 0.15
C GLN A 155 -9.16 21.05 0.85
N LEU A 156 -7.84 21.23 0.74
CA LEU A 156 -6.85 20.39 1.44
C LEU A 156 -6.98 20.48 2.97
N SER A 157 -7.37 21.64 3.51
CA SER A 157 -7.56 21.80 4.96
C SER A 157 -8.65 20.90 5.56
N ARG A 158 -9.55 20.35 4.73
CA ARG A 158 -10.56 19.35 5.15
C ARG A 158 -9.96 18.02 5.53
N TYR A 159 -8.78 17.67 5.00
CA TYR A 159 -8.05 16.44 5.32
C TYR A 159 -7.14 16.58 6.55
N GLY A 160 -6.87 17.82 6.98
CA GLY A 160 -6.02 18.10 8.14
C GLY A 160 -5.24 19.39 8.02
N ARG A 161 -4.29 19.59 8.93
CA ARG A 161 -3.43 20.77 8.92
C ARG A 161 -2.51 20.77 7.70
N VAL A 162 -2.61 21.80 6.86
CA VAL A 162 -1.74 21.97 5.70
C VAL A 162 -0.43 22.63 6.12
N VAL A 163 0.70 21.99 5.78
CA VAL A 163 2.05 22.51 6.00
C VAL A 163 2.74 22.62 4.65
N MET A 164 3.14 23.83 4.29
CA MET A 164 3.91 24.06 3.06
C MET A 164 5.39 23.91 3.36
N LEU A 165 6.04 22.96 2.66
CA LEU A 165 7.48 22.74 2.74
C LEU A 165 8.17 23.36 1.52
N LYS A 166 9.34 23.92 1.71
CA LYS A 166 10.25 24.34 0.64
C LYS A 166 11.20 23.19 0.28
N LYS A 167 11.80 23.27 -0.89
CA LYS A 167 12.77 22.24 -1.35
C LYS A 167 13.91 22.04 -0.33
N GLU A 168 14.37 23.12 0.27
CA GLU A 168 15.46 23.13 1.25
C GLU A 168 15.10 22.45 2.57
N ASP A 169 13.81 22.38 2.89
CA ASP A 169 13.30 21.70 4.09
C ASP A 169 13.31 20.15 3.94
N VAL A 170 13.29 19.67 2.68
CA VAL A 170 13.15 18.25 2.35
C VAL A 170 14.47 17.64 1.85
N MET A 171 15.27 18.43 1.14
CA MET A 171 16.54 17.99 0.58
C MET A 171 17.70 18.60 1.38
N ARG A 172 18.21 17.84 2.34
CA ARG A 172 19.47 18.12 3.05
C ARG A 172 20.58 17.23 2.54
#